data_392c1e3b638d907a008866fa1ccc40e2
#
_entry.id   392c1e3b638d907a008866fa1ccc40e2
#
_cell.length_a   1.000
_cell.length_b   1.000
_cell.length_c   1.000
_cell.angle_alpha   90.00
_cell.angle_beta   90.00
_cell.angle_gamma   90.00
#
_symmetry.space_group_name_H-M   'P 1'
#
loop_
_entity.id
_entity.type
_entity.pdbx_description
1 polymer ?
#
loop_
_entity_poly.entity_id
_entity_poly.type
_entity_poly.pdbx_seq_one_letter_code
_entity_poly.pdbx_strand_id
1 'polypeptide(L)'
;MLDEIAGNSTMDDRPSTKLTNDEATIKLRMDVDYAYPSRTKGFIYTALKKKGGKNYLKNSKIIARMINESPMRVRAYWFFTPYTIPDKELLELLTPDKHNVALHIANDPYGELEKLQNATNRKVSFYTIHGTARLLARLIWRRKLWEGRASIPKDFPLRSFYEFPTLGFDRVCYDKPEGPAKQIGDESIAKGEILHIHPEWLFQRGTFNHRGPFYEPLRQILQVDKEFDTVFVRKKSFVRIAKYIDMLEYERDTVPDEKFIQKVKERGIDIFSFLERTWCCPIQNPSPIWVKAKDNIALLTLTNYAEWLELVGKKTRNMIRKAQKSGVTLGVAASDSTLAEGIWQIYNETPIRQGRPFPHFGETLQTVKQTFLYRPNDIYIGAYLFDKLIGFIKLSHGDRITIISEILSLQQHSDKAVNNALIAKAVEVCATRQWNTIMYGRMGNHPSLDKFKENNGFNECVITRYYVPLTWKGRIMTILGLHRDLKEKVPQRVKYQLIPIYSWVMRNKLRLGSWLSKQKVAQT
;
A
#
# COMPACT_ATOMS: atom_id res chain seq x y z
N MET A 1 48.54 -61.62 15.54
CA MET A 1 48.66 -62.28 14.23
C MET A 1 47.48 -61.82 13.47
N LEU A 2 47.64 -60.82 12.64
CA LEU A 2 47.49 -60.86 11.17
C LEU A 2 46.00 -61.04 10.76
N ASP A 3 45.33 -60.26 9.98
CA ASP A 3 45.76 -59.38 8.87
C ASP A 3 44.66 -58.41 8.51
N GLU A 4 45.09 -57.29 8.01
CA GLU A 4 44.38 -56.30 7.21
C GLU A 4 43.69 -56.93 6.01
N ILE A 5 42.50 -56.40 5.64
CA ILE A 5 42.17 -56.21 4.24
C ILE A 5 41.38 -54.91 4.10
N ALA A 6 41.93 -54.01 3.33
CA ALA A 6 41.38 -52.74 2.93
C ALA A 6 40.17 -52.90 2.02
N GLY A 7 39.10 -52.17 2.31
CA GLY A 7 37.98 -51.96 1.41
C GLY A 7 37.88 -50.48 1.02
N ASN A 8 38.30 -50.15 -0.17
CA ASN A 8 38.14 -48.85 -0.84
C ASN A 8 36.64 -48.45 -0.88
N SER A 9 36.25 -47.49 -0.05
CA SER A 9 35.04 -46.73 -0.28
C SER A 9 35.40 -45.37 -0.88
N THR A 10 35.14 -45.22 -2.16
CA THR A 10 35.16 -43.94 -2.86
C THR A 10 34.21 -43.00 -2.15
N MET A 11 34.75 -42.08 -1.38
CA MET A 11 34.00 -40.91 -0.87
C MET A 11 33.52 -40.07 -2.03
N ASP A 12 32.20 -40.03 -2.17
CA ASP A 12 31.47 -39.08 -3.02
C ASP A 12 31.58 -37.68 -2.36
N ASP A 13 32.67 -36.96 -2.62
CA ASP A 13 32.92 -35.59 -2.17
C ASP A 13 32.03 -34.58 -2.90
N ARG A 14 30.73 -34.78 -2.83
CA ARG A 14 29.77 -33.70 -3.08
C ARG A 14 29.51 -32.98 -1.77
N PRO A 15 29.85 -31.69 -1.65
CA PRO A 15 29.51 -30.96 -0.45
C PRO A 15 27.98 -30.92 -0.32
N SER A 16 27.45 -31.64 0.66
CA SER A 16 26.06 -31.52 1.09
C SER A 16 25.90 -30.19 1.78
N THR A 17 25.79 -29.12 1.00
CA THR A 17 25.30 -27.84 1.52
C THR A 17 23.78 -27.95 1.68
N LYS A 18 23.32 -28.64 2.75
CA LYS A 18 22.11 -28.22 3.42
C LYS A 18 22.28 -26.72 3.67
N LEU A 19 21.41 -25.89 3.10
CA LEU A 19 21.23 -24.53 3.56
C LEU A 19 20.90 -24.66 5.05
N THR A 20 21.90 -24.48 5.90
CA THR A 20 21.76 -24.60 7.35
C THR A 20 20.61 -23.70 7.79
N ASN A 21 19.72 -24.23 8.61
CA ASN A 21 18.66 -23.51 9.31
C ASN A 21 19.30 -22.59 10.36
N ASP A 22 20.03 -21.57 9.89
CA ASP A 22 20.44 -20.46 10.71
C ASP A 22 19.33 -19.42 10.72
N GLU A 23 19.02 -18.92 11.90
CA GLU A 23 18.07 -17.87 12.26
C GLU A 23 17.57 -17.02 11.06
N ALA A 24 16.28 -17.08 10.81
CA ALA A 24 15.46 -16.33 9.84
C ALA A 24 16.20 -15.49 8.79
N THR A 25 16.96 -16.12 7.90
CA THR A 25 17.60 -15.44 6.77
C THR A 25 16.59 -15.23 5.65
N ILE A 26 16.34 -13.98 5.29
CA ILE A 26 15.50 -13.64 4.16
C ILE A 26 16.20 -14.04 2.85
N LYS A 27 15.60 -14.93 2.08
CA LYS A 27 16.14 -15.37 0.80
C LYS A 27 15.34 -14.76 -0.34
N LEU A 28 16.04 -14.10 -1.28
CA LEU A 28 15.43 -13.44 -2.44
C LEU A 28 15.95 -14.07 -3.73
N ARG A 29 15.05 -14.33 -4.67
CA ARG A 29 15.38 -14.68 -6.05
C ARG A 29 14.93 -13.55 -6.96
N MET A 30 15.84 -12.97 -7.73
CA MET A 30 15.57 -11.94 -8.72
C MET A 30 15.83 -12.50 -10.12
N ASP A 31 14.77 -12.67 -10.91
CA ASP A 31 14.90 -12.96 -12.34
C ASP A 31 14.95 -11.63 -13.09
N VAL A 32 16.13 -11.28 -13.61
CA VAL A 32 16.35 -9.97 -14.25
C VAL A 32 16.06 -10.07 -15.73
N ASP A 33 14.82 -9.73 -16.07
CA ASP A 33 14.28 -9.80 -17.42
C ASP A 33 14.05 -8.42 -18.04
N TYR A 34 13.78 -8.40 -19.37
CA TYR A 34 13.26 -7.19 -20.00
C TYR A 34 11.78 -7.00 -19.72
N ALA A 35 11.41 -5.78 -19.30
CA ALA A 35 10.02 -5.39 -19.17
C ALA A 35 9.53 -4.57 -20.36
N TYR A 36 8.34 -4.88 -20.81
CA TYR A 36 7.61 -4.03 -21.75
C TYR A 36 6.53 -3.24 -21.01
N PRO A 37 6.48 -1.91 -21.15
CA PRO A 37 5.66 -1.04 -20.30
C PRO A 37 4.13 -1.17 -20.53
N SER A 38 3.70 -1.82 -21.62
CA SER A 38 2.30 -2.16 -21.88
C SER A 38 2.17 -3.26 -22.92
N ARG A 39 0.99 -3.88 -23.04
CA ARG A 39 0.67 -4.87 -24.09
C ARG A 39 1.00 -4.35 -25.49
N THR A 40 0.50 -3.16 -25.81
CA THR A 40 0.68 -2.54 -27.13
C THR A 40 2.15 -2.23 -27.42
N LYS A 41 2.86 -1.64 -26.44
CA LYS A 41 4.30 -1.36 -26.58
C LYS A 41 5.12 -2.65 -26.64
N GLY A 42 4.76 -3.68 -25.88
CA GLY A 42 5.39 -4.99 -25.97
C GLY A 42 5.25 -5.59 -27.36
N PHE A 43 4.06 -5.54 -27.94
CA PHE A 43 3.81 -5.98 -29.31
C PHE A 43 4.65 -5.19 -30.34
N ILE A 44 4.63 -3.84 -30.27
CA ILE A 44 5.39 -2.96 -31.17
C ILE A 44 6.89 -3.20 -31.05
N TYR A 45 7.42 -3.27 -29.83
CA TYR A 45 8.85 -3.48 -29.60
C TYR A 45 9.31 -4.85 -30.10
N THR A 46 8.46 -5.86 -29.96
CA THR A 46 8.72 -7.19 -30.48
C THR A 46 8.71 -7.21 -32.00
N ALA A 47 7.68 -6.64 -32.62
CA ALA A 47 7.57 -6.52 -34.06
C ALA A 47 8.76 -5.76 -34.69
N LEU A 48 9.21 -4.69 -34.01
CA LEU A 48 10.36 -3.88 -34.43
C LEU A 48 11.72 -4.44 -33.95
N LYS A 49 11.75 -5.60 -33.29
CA LYS A 49 12.97 -6.21 -32.72
C LYS A 49 13.70 -5.28 -31.71
N LYS A 50 12.98 -4.36 -31.10
CA LYS A 50 13.55 -3.46 -30.09
C LYS A 50 13.61 -4.14 -28.74
N LYS A 51 14.71 -3.93 -28.03
CA LYS A 51 14.86 -4.35 -26.63
C LYS A 51 13.87 -3.59 -25.76
N GLY A 52 13.37 -4.21 -24.69
CA GLY A 52 12.59 -3.55 -23.66
C GLY A 52 13.35 -2.41 -22.97
N GLY A 53 12.64 -1.58 -22.21
CA GLY A 53 13.27 -0.46 -21.49
C GLY A 53 14.30 -0.92 -20.47
N LYS A 54 15.25 -0.03 -20.10
CA LYS A 54 16.30 -0.30 -19.10
C LYS A 54 15.81 -0.19 -17.64
N ASN A 55 14.50 -0.27 -17.38
CA ASN A 55 13.96 -0.17 -16.02
C ASN A 55 14.46 -1.29 -15.10
N TYR A 56 14.73 -2.49 -15.66
CA TYR A 56 15.30 -3.59 -14.92
C TYR A 56 16.61 -3.17 -14.21
N LEU A 57 17.52 -2.49 -14.92
CA LEU A 57 18.82 -2.08 -14.39
C LEU A 57 18.67 -1.04 -13.28
N LYS A 58 17.84 -0.01 -13.51
CA LYS A 58 17.53 1.01 -12.49
C LYS A 58 16.91 0.40 -11.23
N ASN A 59 15.93 -0.47 -11.41
CA ASN A 59 15.22 -1.08 -10.30
C ASN A 59 16.09 -2.11 -9.56
N SER A 60 16.95 -2.85 -10.28
CA SER A 60 17.93 -3.76 -9.66
C SER A 60 18.89 -3.01 -8.74
N LYS A 61 19.38 -1.83 -9.15
CA LYS A 61 20.23 -0.99 -8.29
C LYS A 61 19.50 -0.53 -7.02
N ILE A 62 18.21 -0.19 -7.13
CA ILE A 62 17.39 0.20 -5.97
C ILE A 62 17.23 -0.99 -5.02
N ILE A 63 16.90 -2.18 -5.54
CA ILE A 63 16.74 -3.38 -4.71
C ILE A 63 18.08 -3.77 -4.06
N ALA A 64 19.19 -3.71 -4.80
CA ALA A 64 20.51 -4.03 -4.26
C ALA A 64 20.89 -3.09 -3.09
N ARG A 65 20.64 -1.78 -3.22
CA ARG A 65 20.81 -0.82 -2.11
C ARG A 65 19.93 -1.16 -0.91
N MET A 66 18.64 -1.45 -1.13
CA MET A 66 17.72 -1.86 -0.06
C MET A 66 18.24 -3.10 0.70
N ILE A 67 18.76 -4.10 -0.03
CA ILE A 67 19.36 -5.29 0.58
C ILE A 67 20.60 -4.93 1.39
N ASN A 68 21.48 -4.08 0.86
CA ASN A 68 22.70 -3.66 1.54
C ASN A 68 22.40 -2.85 2.82
N GLU A 69 21.39 -1.99 2.78
CA GLU A 69 20.94 -1.17 3.91
C GLU A 69 20.08 -1.94 4.93
N SER A 70 19.60 -3.13 4.57
CA SER A 70 18.74 -3.93 5.43
C SER A 70 19.47 -4.36 6.71
N PRO A 71 18.88 -4.13 7.90
CA PRO A 71 19.40 -4.68 9.16
C PRO A 71 19.18 -6.19 9.29
N MET A 72 18.36 -6.78 8.40
CA MET A 72 18.02 -8.19 8.39
C MET A 72 19.13 -9.01 7.71
N ARG A 73 19.28 -10.28 8.10
CA ARG A 73 20.10 -11.21 7.33
C ARG A 73 19.42 -11.51 6.00
N VAL A 74 20.04 -11.13 4.90
CA VAL A 74 19.49 -11.30 3.55
C VAL A 74 20.48 -12.03 2.67
N ARG A 75 19.99 -13.00 1.91
CA ARG A 75 20.74 -13.67 0.85
C ARG A 75 19.96 -13.54 -0.46
N ALA A 76 20.56 -12.90 -1.45
CA ALA A 76 19.93 -12.57 -2.71
C ALA A 76 20.60 -13.30 -3.88
N TYR A 77 19.81 -13.91 -4.74
CA TYR A 77 20.26 -14.63 -5.95
C TYR A 77 19.76 -13.88 -7.18
N TRP A 78 20.70 -13.38 -8.01
CA TRP A 78 20.42 -12.55 -9.16
C TRP A 78 20.63 -13.34 -10.42
N PHE A 79 19.56 -13.70 -11.10
CA PHE A 79 19.55 -14.47 -12.32
C PHE A 79 19.53 -13.54 -13.53
N PHE A 80 20.68 -13.40 -14.19
CA PHE A 80 20.84 -12.54 -15.36
C PHE A 80 20.78 -13.36 -16.65
N THR A 81 20.02 -12.85 -17.63
CA THR A 81 20.06 -13.36 -18.99
C THR A 81 21.28 -12.79 -19.72
N PRO A 82 21.70 -13.36 -20.88
CA PRO A 82 22.78 -12.80 -21.68
C PRO A 82 22.48 -11.38 -22.21
N TYR A 83 21.24 -10.92 -22.07
CA TYR A 83 20.76 -9.61 -22.51
C TYR A 83 20.60 -8.58 -21.37
N THR A 84 20.65 -9.02 -20.13
CA THR A 84 20.44 -8.20 -18.94
C THR A 84 21.67 -8.17 -18.03
N ILE A 85 22.86 -8.44 -18.58
CA ILE A 85 24.12 -8.41 -17.84
C ILE A 85 24.24 -7.10 -17.06
N PRO A 86 24.63 -7.17 -15.76
CA PRO A 86 24.74 -5.99 -14.90
C PRO A 86 25.82 -5.02 -15.41
N ASP A 87 25.59 -3.72 -15.25
CA ASP A 87 26.63 -2.71 -15.47
C ASP A 87 27.57 -2.63 -14.26
N LYS A 88 28.66 -1.86 -14.41
CA LYS A 88 29.69 -1.69 -13.38
C LYS A 88 29.09 -1.23 -12.03
N GLU A 89 28.20 -0.25 -12.05
CA GLU A 89 27.56 0.27 -10.82
C GLU A 89 26.70 -0.80 -10.13
N LEU A 90 25.94 -1.59 -10.87
CA LEU A 90 25.17 -2.68 -10.27
C LEU A 90 26.11 -3.76 -9.71
N LEU A 91 27.19 -4.11 -10.41
CA LEU A 91 28.16 -5.09 -9.92
C LEU A 91 28.83 -4.65 -8.61
N GLU A 92 29.12 -3.37 -8.44
CA GLU A 92 29.67 -2.81 -7.21
C GLU A 92 28.67 -2.93 -6.04
N LEU A 93 27.37 -2.77 -6.32
CA LEU A 93 26.31 -2.94 -5.32
C LEU A 93 26.05 -4.41 -4.93
N LEU A 94 26.37 -5.36 -5.80
CA LEU A 94 26.18 -6.79 -5.53
C LEU A 94 27.35 -7.35 -4.72
N THR A 95 27.46 -6.98 -3.45
CA THR A 95 28.52 -7.45 -2.55
C THR A 95 28.41 -8.96 -2.30
N PRO A 96 29.53 -9.75 -2.33
CA PRO A 96 29.47 -11.22 -2.26
C PRO A 96 28.91 -11.80 -0.95
N ASP A 97 28.93 -11.03 0.12
CA ASP A 97 28.38 -11.40 1.42
C ASP A 97 26.85 -11.55 1.41
N LYS A 98 26.14 -10.71 0.65
CA LYS A 98 24.69 -10.71 0.55
C LYS A 98 24.16 -11.18 -0.81
N HIS A 99 24.96 -11.10 -1.89
CA HIS A 99 24.50 -11.26 -3.26
C HIS A 99 25.25 -12.35 -4.01
N ASN A 100 24.50 -13.25 -4.66
CA ASN A 100 25.01 -14.27 -5.56
C ASN A 100 24.59 -13.96 -6.99
N VAL A 101 25.53 -13.96 -7.92
CA VAL A 101 25.25 -13.88 -9.37
C VAL A 101 24.92 -15.27 -9.88
N ALA A 102 23.87 -15.41 -10.64
CA ALA A 102 23.35 -16.66 -11.15
C ALA A 102 22.89 -16.50 -12.63
N LEU A 103 22.80 -17.61 -13.35
CA LEU A 103 22.48 -17.62 -14.77
C LEU A 103 21.00 -17.86 -15.03
N HIS A 104 20.36 -16.97 -15.81
CA HIS A 104 19.01 -17.18 -16.35
C HIS A 104 19.12 -17.60 -17.82
N ILE A 105 19.15 -18.91 -18.05
CA ILE A 105 19.44 -19.50 -19.36
C ILE A 105 18.31 -19.21 -20.33
N ALA A 106 18.65 -18.61 -21.48
CA ALA A 106 17.69 -18.35 -22.54
C ALA A 106 17.73 -19.42 -23.65
N ASN A 107 18.95 -19.77 -24.15
CA ASN A 107 19.10 -20.70 -25.29
C ASN A 107 20.33 -21.60 -25.20
N ASP A 108 21.49 -21.02 -24.89
CA ASP A 108 22.80 -21.71 -24.93
C ASP A 108 23.41 -21.72 -23.51
N PRO A 109 23.29 -22.83 -22.76
CA PRO A 109 23.77 -22.91 -21.40
C PRO A 109 25.24 -22.57 -21.22
N TYR A 110 26.12 -23.13 -22.04
CA TYR A 110 27.57 -22.95 -21.88
C TYR A 110 28.05 -21.59 -22.36
N GLY A 111 27.64 -21.14 -23.55
CA GLY A 111 28.06 -19.84 -24.08
C GLY A 111 27.46 -18.67 -23.26
N GLU A 112 26.27 -18.83 -22.71
CA GLU A 112 25.67 -17.82 -21.83
C GLU A 112 26.34 -17.78 -20.43
N LEU A 113 26.77 -18.94 -19.91
CA LEU A 113 27.55 -19.02 -18.68
C LEU A 113 28.91 -18.34 -18.84
N GLU A 114 29.65 -18.68 -19.88
CA GLU A 114 30.94 -18.06 -20.19
C GLU A 114 30.81 -16.54 -20.34
N LYS A 115 29.82 -16.09 -21.09
CA LYS A 115 29.54 -14.66 -21.27
C LYS A 115 29.25 -13.95 -19.95
N LEU A 116 28.46 -14.55 -19.05
CA LEU A 116 28.13 -13.97 -17.74
C LEU A 116 29.36 -13.93 -16.84
N GLN A 117 30.13 -15.01 -16.78
CA GLN A 117 31.35 -15.09 -15.97
C GLN A 117 32.40 -14.07 -16.43
N ASN A 118 32.64 -13.96 -17.74
CA ASN A 118 33.57 -12.99 -18.31
C ASN A 118 33.13 -11.54 -18.04
N ALA A 119 31.84 -11.25 -18.14
CA ALA A 119 31.32 -9.90 -17.90
C ALA A 119 31.31 -9.49 -16.41
N THR A 120 31.19 -10.45 -15.50
CA THR A 120 31.05 -10.16 -14.06
C THR A 120 32.30 -10.47 -13.25
N ASN A 121 33.21 -11.28 -13.79
CA ASN A 121 34.36 -11.86 -13.10
C ASN A 121 33.96 -12.54 -11.78
N ARG A 122 32.84 -13.27 -11.80
CA ARG A 122 32.29 -13.93 -10.59
C ARG A 122 32.01 -15.42 -10.85
N LYS A 123 32.16 -16.22 -9.80
CA LYS A 123 31.73 -17.62 -9.80
C LYS A 123 30.19 -17.66 -9.85
N VAL A 124 29.65 -18.41 -10.79
CA VAL A 124 28.23 -18.71 -10.96
C VAL A 124 28.01 -20.15 -10.47
N SER A 125 27.03 -20.36 -9.59
CA SER A 125 26.77 -21.69 -9.01
C SER A 125 25.38 -22.22 -9.32
N PHE A 126 24.45 -21.35 -9.67
CA PHE A 126 23.06 -21.70 -9.90
C PHE A 126 22.56 -21.22 -11.26
N TYR A 127 21.58 -21.95 -11.77
CA TYR A 127 20.84 -21.53 -12.97
C TYR A 127 19.33 -21.65 -12.79
N THR A 128 18.61 -20.86 -13.59
CA THR A 128 17.19 -21.02 -13.90
C THR A 128 17.02 -20.94 -15.41
N ILE A 129 15.87 -21.38 -15.92
CA ILE A 129 15.56 -21.33 -17.35
C ILE A 129 14.56 -20.20 -17.59
N HIS A 130 14.83 -19.34 -18.55
CA HIS A 130 13.93 -18.27 -18.95
C HIS A 130 12.61 -18.84 -19.42
N GLY A 131 11.49 -18.38 -18.81
CA GLY A 131 10.16 -18.89 -19.09
C GLY A 131 9.71 -18.59 -20.52
N THR A 132 9.10 -19.59 -21.18
CA THR A 132 8.55 -19.41 -22.52
C THR A 132 7.36 -18.48 -22.51
N ALA A 133 7.33 -17.52 -23.41
CA ALA A 133 6.13 -16.78 -23.74
C ALA A 133 5.00 -17.71 -24.24
N ARG A 134 3.75 -17.35 -23.95
CA ARG A 134 2.55 -18.08 -24.39
C ARG A 134 2.50 -18.26 -25.92
N LEU A 135 1.69 -19.20 -26.39
CA LEU A 135 1.56 -19.65 -27.79
C LEU A 135 1.58 -18.50 -28.84
N LEU A 136 0.91 -17.40 -28.55
CA LEU A 136 0.85 -16.22 -29.41
C LEU A 136 2.22 -15.54 -29.57
N ALA A 137 3.00 -15.50 -28.52
CA ALA A 137 4.35 -14.98 -28.54
C ALA A 137 5.29 -15.92 -29.31
N ARG A 138 5.07 -17.24 -29.32
CA ARG A 138 5.78 -18.20 -30.14
C ARG A 138 5.54 -18.00 -31.64
N LEU A 139 4.31 -17.67 -32.04
CA LEU A 139 3.93 -17.42 -33.43
C LEU A 139 4.51 -16.11 -33.96
N ILE A 140 4.56 -15.07 -33.10
CA ILE A 140 5.05 -13.74 -33.50
C ILE A 140 6.58 -13.65 -33.34
N TRP A 141 7.17 -14.41 -32.41
CA TRP A 141 8.55 -14.30 -31.96
C TRP A 141 9.43 -15.47 -32.43
N ARG A 142 9.25 -15.89 -33.65
CA ARG A 142 10.11 -16.90 -34.31
C ARG A 142 11.62 -16.65 -34.19
N ARG A 143 12.10 -15.91 -33.18
CA ARG A 143 13.49 -15.50 -33.02
C ARG A 143 14.06 -15.74 -31.64
N LYS A 144 15.29 -16.18 -31.66
CA LYS A 144 16.25 -16.58 -30.63
C LYS A 144 16.30 -15.76 -29.32
N LEU A 145 15.62 -14.63 -29.21
CA LEU A 145 15.58 -13.79 -27.98
C LEU A 145 14.64 -14.34 -26.90
N TRP A 146 13.75 -15.30 -27.22
CA TRP A 146 12.67 -15.76 -26.36
C TRP A 146 12.31 -17.24 -26.57
N GLU A 147 13.15 -17.98 -27.22
CA GLU A 147 12.95 -19.41 -27.48
C GLU A 147 13.30 -20.28 -26.28
N GLY A 148 12.89 -19.84 -25.12
CA GLY A 148 13.22 -20.42 -23.86
C GLY A 148 12.65 -21.80 -23.56
N ARG A 149 13.27 -22.83 -24.05
CA ARG A 149 13.47 -24.12 -23.39
C ARG A 149 14.84 -24.60 -23.78
N ALA A 150 15.86 -24.02 -23.15
CA ALA A 150 17.17 -24.59 -23.24
C ALA A 150 17.11 -26.04 -22.74
N SER A 151 17.52 -26.98 -23.54
CA SER A 151 17.81 -28.34 -23.06
C SER A 151 19.10 -28.23 -22.25
N ILE A 152 19.03 -28.53 -20.95
CA ILE A 152 20.20 -28.49 -20.08
C ILE A 152 20.93 -29.82 -20.23
N PRO A 153 22.20 -29.81 -20.65
CA PRO A 153 23.02 -31.01 -20.71
C PRO A 153 23.17 -31.64 -19.33
N LYS A 154 23.29 -32.96 -19.26
CA LYS A 154 23.42 -33.69 -17.96
C LYS A 154 24.68 -33.33 -17.18
N ASP A 155 25.72 -32.97 -17.92
CA ASP A 155 27.04 -32.57 -17.40
C ASP A 155 27.18 -31.07 -17.18
N PHE A 156 26.08 -30.31 -17.23
CA PHE A 156 26.11 -28.86 -17.00
C PHE A 156 26.57 -28.54 -15.56
N PRO A 157 27.60 -27.69 -15.39
CA PRO A 157 28.28 -27.55 -14.11
C PRO A 157 27.49 -26.80 -13.03
N LEU A 158 26.36 -26.18 -13.38
CA LEU A 158 25.56 -25.41 -12.43
C LEU A 158 24.41 -26.23 -11.85
N ARG A 159 24.04 -25.91 -10.61
CA ARG A 159 22.90 -26.50 -9.93
C ARG A 159 21.60 -25.80 -10.30
N SER A 160 20.53 -26.56 -10.48
CA SER A 160 19.19 -26.03 -10.71
C SER A 160 18.64 -25.32 -9.46
N PHE A 161 18.12 -24.11 -9.63
CA PHE A 161 17.50 -23.36 -8.53
C PHE A 161 16.03 -23.75 -8.28
N TYR A 162 15.44 -24.57 -9.15
CA TYR A 162 14.07 -25.07 -8.98
C TYR A 162 13.91 -26.11 -7.86
N GLU A 163 15.01 -26.57 -7.30
CA GLU A 163 15.00 -27.47 -6.14
C GLU A 163 14.56 -26.77 -4.83
N PHE A 164 14.56 -25.45 -4.81
CA PHE A 164 14.20 -24.66 -3.63
C PHE A 164 12.75 -24.19 -3.70
N PRO A 165 12.00 -24.27 -2.59
CA PRO A 165 10.63 -23.75 -2.52
C PRO A 165 10.63 -22.23 -2.70
N THR A 166 9.77 -21.73 -3.58
CA THR A 166 9.69 -20.30 -3.91
C THR A 166 8.27 -19.79 -3.91
N LEU A 167 8.06 -18.61 -3.31
CA LEU A 167 6.84 -17.84 -3.43
C LEU A 167 6.99 -16.80 -4.55
N GLY A 168 6.11 -16.77 -5.53
CA GLY A 168 6.01 -15.70 -6.52
C GLY A 168 5.52 -14.39 -5.89
N PHE A 169 6.41 -13.71 -5.18
CA PHE A 169 6.05 -12.58 -4.32
C PHE A 169 5.51 -11.39 -5.10
N ASP A 170 6.08 -11.06 -6.25
CA ASP A 170 5.60 -10.00 -7.14
C ASP A 170 4.22 -10.31 -7.75
N ARG A 171 3.84 -11.58 -7.88
CA ARG A 171 2.49 -12.01 -8.26
C ARG A 171 1.51 -11.79 -7.11
N VAL A 172 1.87 -12.18 -5.88
CA VAL A 172 1.06 -11.91 -4.69
C VAL A 172 0.77 -10.42 -4.55
N CYS A 173 1.79 -9.58 -4.74
CA CYS A 173 1.64 -8.13 -4.72
C CYS A 173 0.76 -7.60 -5.86
N TYR A 174 0.73 -8.25 -7.02
CA TYR A 174 -0.16 -7.90 -8.12
C TYR A 174 -1.63 -8.17 -7.78
N ASP A 175 -1.92 -9.33 -7.22
CA ASP A 175 -3.28 -9.77 -6.91
C ASP A 175 -3.85 -9.00 -5.70
N LYS A 176 -2.99 -8.59 -4.77
CA LYS A 176 -3.34 -7.90 -3.53
C LYS A 176 -2.48 -6.65 -3.30
N PRO A 177 -2.61 -5.60 -4.15
CA PRO A 177 -1.72 -4.43 -4.11
C PRO A 177 -1.84 -3.59 -2.83
N GLU A 178 -2.98 -3.63 -2.15
CA GLU A 178 -3.28 -2.89 -0.92
C GLU A 178 -3.56 -3.83 0.27
N GLY A 179 -3.18 -5.10 0.16
CA GLY A 179 -3.53 -6.15 1.11
C GLY A 179 -2.32 -6.80 1.78
N PRO A 180 -2.49 -8.02 2.32
CA PRO A 180 -1.55 -8.70 3.20
C PRO A 180 -0.29 -9.25 2.50
N ALA A 181 0.18 -8.61 1.41
CA ALA A 181 1.36 -9.08 0.68
C ALA A 181 2.60 -9.17 1.59
N LYS A 182 2.78 -8.22 2.51
CA LYS A 182 3.83 -8.29 3.54
C LYS A 182 3.64 -9.49 4.45
N GLN A 183 2.44 -9.68 4.98
CA GLN A 183 2.15 -10.80 5.88
C GLN A 183 2.39 -12.15 5.21
N ILE A 184 1.93 -12.32 3.96
CA ILE A 184 2.17 -13.54 3.17
C ILE A 184 3.68 -13.74 2.94
N GLY A 185 4.44 -12.66 2.70
CA GLY A 185 5.89 -12.72 2.60
C GLY A 185 6.55 -13.13 3.90
N ASP A 186 6.14 -12.57 5.02
CA ASP A 186 6.66 -12.93 6.35
C ASP A 186 6.35 -14.40 6.70
N GLU A 187 5.15 -14.89 6.41
CA GLU A 187 4.76 -16.30 6.59
C GLU A 187 5.59 -17.24 5.71
N SER A 188 5.87 -16.84 4.46
CA SER A 188 6.70 -17.60 3.53
C SER A 188 8.15 -17.68 4.00
N ILE A 189 8.70 -16.57 4.48
CA ILE A 189 10.05 -16.52 5.07
C ILE A 189 10.14 -17.45 6.28
N ALA A 190 9.16 -17.46 7.16
CA ALA A 190 9.09 -18.34 8.32
C ALA A 190 9.07 -19.83 7.92
N LYS A 191 8.52 -20.17 6.76
CA LYS A 191 8.56 -21.51 6.15
C LYS A 191 9.87 -21.83 5.43
N GLY A 192 10.82 -20.89 5.38
CA GLY A 192 12.08 -21.04 4.66
C GLY A 192 11.99 -20.91 3.14
N GLU A 193 10.87 -20.42 2.62
CA GLU A 193 10.66 -20.21 1.19
C GLU A 193 11.44 -18.98 0.69
N ILE A 194 11.76 -19.00 -0.59
CA ILE A 194 12.48 -17.92 -1.27
C ILE A 194 11.47 -16.98 -1.94
N LEU A 195 11.56 -15.69 -1.68
CA LEU A 195 10.71 -14.69 -2.33
C LEU A 195 11.21 -14.43 -3.77
N HIS A 196 10.42 -14.84 -4.76
CA HIS A 196 10.72 -14.68 -6.17
C HIS A 196 10.10 -13.38 -6.71
N ILE A 197 10.94 -12.52 -7.27
CA ILE A 197 10.58 -11.20 -7.80
C ILE A 197 11.27 -10.92 -9.14
N HIS A 198 10.69 -9.98 -9.91
CA HIS A 198 11.27 -9.47 -11.14
C HIS A 198 11.47 -7.95 -11.00
N PRO A 199 12.71 -7.46 -10.96
CA PRO A 199 13.03 -6.06 -10.68
C PRO A 199 12.29 -5.02 -11.51
N GLU A 200 11.97 -5.34 -12.75
CA GLU A 200 11.26 -4.45 -13.66
C GLU A 200 9.88 -4.01 -13.17
N TRP A 201 9.24 -4.81 -12.29
CA TRP A 201 7.91 -4.55 -11.76
C TRP A 201 7.91 -3.89 -10.38
N LEU A 202 9.05 -3.43 -9.91
CA LEU A 202 9.22 -2.84 -8.57
C LEU A 202 8.19 -1.73 -8.27
N PHE A 203 7.96 -0.82 -9.23
CA PHE A 203 7.08 0.34 -9.07
C PHE A 203 5.84 0.32 -9.97
N GLN A 204 5.74 -0.63 -10.86
CA GLN A 204 4.67 -0.67 -11.85
C GLN A 204 4.02 -2.03 -11.95
N ARG A 205 2.73 -2.03 -12.27
CA ARG A 205 1.97 -3.24 -12.53
C ARG A 205 2.24 -3.79 -13.92
N GLY A 206 2.59 -5.06 -14.01
CA GLY A 206 2.74 -5.76 -15.28
C GLY A 206 1.38 -6.17 -15.85
N THR A 207 1.08 -5.77 -17.08
CA THR A 207 -0.19 -6.13 -17.73
C THR A 207 -0.18 -7.53 -18.36
N PHE A 208 0.99 -8.02 -18.77
CA PHE A 208 1.15 -9.36 -19.36
C PHE A 208 1.44 -10.45 -18.33
N ASN A 209 2.29 -10.12 -17.37
CA ASN A 209 2.88 -11.10 -16.49
C ASN A 209 2.18 -11.17 -15.14
N HIS A 210 1.15 -10.35 -14.91
CA HIS A 210 0.44 -10.26 -13.63
C HIS A 210 1.43 -10.15 -12.45
N ARG A 211 2.25 -9.10 -12.45
CA ARG A 211 3.31 -8.86 -11.46
C ARG A 211 3.32 -7.43 -10.97
N GLY A 212 3.80 -7.21 -9.75
CA GLY A 212 4.02 -5.91 -9.12
C GLY A 212 2.80 -5.00 -8.95
N PRO A 213 2.97 -3.82 -8.42
CA PRO A 213 4.20 -3.28 -7.81
C PRO A 213 4.46 -3.92 -6.45
N PHE A 214 5.73 -4.11 -6.10
CA PHE A 214 6.10 -4.78 -4.83
C PHE A 214 7.10 -3.98 -3.98
N TYR A 215 7.40 -2.74 -4.35
CA TYR A 215 8.36 -1.90 -3.63
C TYR A 215 8.03 -1.80 -2.13
N GLU A 216 6.81 -1.39 -1.79
CA GLU A 216 6.43 -1.18 -0.38
C GLU A 216 6.45 -2.46 0.46
N PRO A 217 5.84 -3.58 0.03
CA PRO A 217 5.94 -4.82 0.77
C PRO A 217 7.37 -5.32 0.96
N LEU A 218 8.21 -5.25 -0.09
CA LEU A 218 9.62 -5.66 0.01
C LEU A 218 10.40 -4.78 0.97
N ARG A 219 10.22 -3.46 0.91
CA ARG A 219 10.86 -2.50 1.81
C ARG A 219 10.52 -2.79 3.28
N GLN A 220 9.26 -3.06 3.57
CA GLN A 220 8.79 -3.40 4.91
C GLN A 220 9.39 -4.72 5.43
N ILE A 221 9.45 -5.75 4.57
CA ILE A 221 10.09 -7.04 4.89
C ILE A 221 11.58 -6.84 5.19
N LEU A 222 12.27 -6.04 4.39
CA LEU A 222 13.68 -5.72 4.57
C LEU A 222 13.94 -4.70 5.70
N GLN A 223 12.92 -4.15 6.31
CA GLN A 223 12.96 -3.15 7.38
C GLN A 223 13.81 -1.91 7.05
N VAL A 224 13.88 -1.54 5.78
CA VAL A 224 14.61 -0.35 5.32
C VAL A 224 13.67 0.86 5.25
N ASP A 225 14.24 2.05 5.47
CA ASP A 225 13.52 3.32 5.35
C ASP A 225 12.21 3.39 6.14
N LYS A 226 12.25 3.06 7.42
CA LYS A 226 11.09 3.19 8.33
C LYS A 226 10.43 4.57 8.25
N GLU A 227 11.21 5.61 7.97
CA GLU A 227 10.71 6.96 7.76
C GLU A 227 9.72 7.07 6.59
N PHE A 228 9.86 6.19 5.57
CA PHE A 228 8.91 6.15 4.45
C PHE A 228 7.59 5.45 4.78
N ASP A 229 7.49 4.71 5.88
CA ASP A 229 6.22 4.16 6.38
C ASP A 229 5.21 5.26 6.72
N THR A 230 5.72 6.48 6.87
CA THR A 230 4.94 7.69 7.11
C THR A 230 4.31 8.29 5.85
N VAL A 231 4.52 7.67 4.67
CA VAL A 231 4.12 8.25 3.38
C VAL A 231 3.14 7.35 2.63
N PHE A 232 1.97 7.90 2.32
CA PHE A 232 0.99 7.29 1.42
C PHE A 232 1.23 7.74 -0.02
N VAL A 233 1.30 6.79 -0.96
CA VAL A 233 1.52 7.07 -2.39
C VAL A 233 0.30 6.68 -3.20
N ARG A 234 -0.27 7.64 -3.94
CA ARG A 234 -1.32 7.35 -4.92
C ARG A 234 -0.83 7.62 -6.34
N LYS A 235 -1.27 6.81 -7.28
CA LYS A 235 -1.08 7.09 -8.71
C LYS A 235 -2.26 7.89 -9.23
N LYS A 236 -1.98 9.02 -9.89
CA LYS A 236 -2.97 9.83 -10.57
C LYS A 236 -2.54 10.02 -12.02
N SER A 237 -3.27 9.39 -12.96
CA SER A 237 -2.87 9.36 -14.37
C SER A 237 -1.45 8.79 -14.54
N PHE A 238 -0.52 9.59 -15.05
CA PHE A 238 0.88 9.19 -15.29
C PHE A 238 1.85 9.67 -14.20
N VAL A 239 1.36 10.34 -13.13
CA VAL A 239 2.16 10.82 -12.01
C VAL A 239 1.87 10.07 -10.71
N ARG A 240 2.88 9.99 -9.85
CA ARG A 240 2.80 9.46 -8.50
C ARG A 240 2.83 10.62 -7.51
N ILE A 241 1.80 10.73 -6.70
CA ILE A 241 1.66 11.77 -5.68
C ILE A 241 1.79 11.10 -4.32
N ALA A 242 2.70 11.59 -3.50
CA ALA A 242 2.88 11.13 -2.13
C ALA A 242 2.42 12.20 -1.13
N LYS A 243 1.94 11.76 0.02
CA LYS A 243 1.61 12.60 1.18
C LYS A 243 1.89 11.84 2.46
N TYR A 244 1.98 12.52 3.60
CA TYR A 244 2.00 11.83 4.89
C TYR A 244 0.69 11.05 5.11
N ILE A 245 0.80 9.91 5.78
CA ILE A 245 -0.39 9.13 6.14
C ILE A 245 -1.11 9.74 7.33
N ASP A 246 -2.43 9.69 7.26
CA ASP A 246 -3.39 9.93 8.35
C ASP A 246 -2.94 10.97 9.40
N MET A 247 -2.70 10.51 10.65
CA MET A 247 -2.30 11.34 11.78
C MET A 247 -1.05 12.17 11.50
N LEU A 248 -0.05 11.59 10.88
CA LEU A 248 1.22 12.27 10.59
C LEU A 248 1.05 13.46 9.65
N GLU A 249 0.05 13.46 8.80
CA GLU A 249 -0.28 14.62 7.96
C GLU A 249 -0.66 15.85 8.83
N TYR A 250 -1.21 15.61 10.00
CA TYR A 250 -1.69 16.64 10.92
C TYR A 250 -0.78 16.86 12.14
N GLU A 251 0.11 15.90 12.44
CA GLU A 251 0.99 15.93 13.62
C GLU A 251 2.37 16.51 13.34
N ARG A 252 2.90 16.35 12.12
CA ARG A 252 4.24 16.82 11.81
C ARG A 252 4.34 18.33 11.79
N ASP A 253 5.24 18.87 12.60
CA ASP A 253 5.49 20.32 12.75
C ASP A 253 6.40 20.87 11.68
N THR A 254 7.19 20.03 11.03
CA THR A 254 8.29 20.47 10.19
C THR A 254 7.94 20.43 8.72
N VAL A 255 8.39 21.46 8.02
CA VAL A 255 8.54 21.42 6.56
C VAL A 255 9.46 20.24 6.23
N PRO A 256 9.10 19.41 5.24
CA PRO A 256 9.97 18.33 4.82
C PRO A 256 11.35 18.88 4.45
N ASP A 257 12.41 18.34 5.05
CA ASP A 257 13.77 18.74 4.73
C ASP A 257 14.21 18.28 3.34
N GLU A 258 15.30 18.80 2.86
CA GLU A 258 15.83 18.49 1.52
C GLU A 258 16.21 17.00 1.40
N LYS A 259 16.73 16.39 2.46
CA LYS A 259 17.08 14.96 2.48
C LYS A 259 15.85 14.09 2.28
N PHE A 260 14.78 14.38 3.01
CA PHE A 260 13.52 13.66 2.87
C PHE A 260 12.94 13.86 1.46
N ILE A 261 12.91 15.09 0.95
CA ILE A 261 12.44 15.42 -0.40
C ILE A 261 13.26 14.68 -1.46
N GLN A 262 14.57 14.63 -1.32
CA GLN A 262 15.45 13.89 -2.23
C GLN A 262 15.16 12.37 -2.19
N LYS A 263 15.03 11.77 -1.01
CA LYS A 263 14.64 10.36 -0.85
C LYS A 263 13.30 10.06 -1.53
N VAL A 264 12.30 10.93 -1.34
CA VAL A 264 10.97 10.79 -1.96
C VAL A 264 11.08 10.83 -3.50
N LYS A 265 11.90 11.74 -4.03
CA LYS A 265 12.16 11.86 -5.47
C LYS A 265 12.86 10.62 -6.04
N GLU A 266 13.88 10.09 -5.37
CA GLU A 266 14.61 8.89 -5.78
C GLU A 266 13.71 7.67 -5.90
N ARG A 267 12.64 7.61 -5.12
CA ARG A 267 11.60 6.57 -5.18
C ARG A 267 10.61 6.74 -6.33
N GLY A 268 10.89 7.69 -7.25
CA GLY A 268 10.06 7.93 -8.42
C GLY A 268 8.74 8.61 -8.12
N ILE A 269 8.65 9.34 -7.03
CA ILE A 269 7.51 10.21 -6.73
C ILE A 269 7.65 11.50 -7.57
N ASP A 270 6.54 11.91 -8.17
CA ASP A 270 6.52 13.10 -9.04
C ASP A 270 6.10 14.35 -8.28
N ILE A 271 5.24 14.22 -7.28
CA ILE A 271 4.74 15.32 -6.45
C ILE A 271 4.67 14.83 -5.01
N PHE A 272 5.22 15.60 -4.08
CA PHE A 272 5.00 15.42 -2.65
C PHE A 272 4.00 16.48 -2.16
N SER A 273 3.05 16.10 -1.31
CA SER A 273 2.05 17.00 -0.75
C SER A 273 2.05 16.93 0.76
N PHE A 274 2.00 18.09 1.42
CA PHE A 274 1.89 18.19 2.87
C PHE A 274 1.02 19.39 3.28
N LEU A 275 0.61 19.42 4.53
CA LEU A 275 -0.22 20.49 5.09
C LEU A 275 0.62 21.45 5.91
N GLU A 276 0.33 22.74 5.77
CA GLU A 276 0.77 23.77 6.69
C GLU A 276 -0.24 23.89 7.82
N ARG A 277 0.22 23.77 9.04
CA ARG A 277 -0.60 23.97 10.24
C ARG A 277 -0.59 25.44 10.64
N THR A 278 -1.38 26.23 9.95
CA THR A 278 -1.46 27.69 10.15
C THR A 278 -1.86 28.06 11.57
N TRP A 279 -2.59 27.18 12.27
CA TRP A 279 -3.03 27.40 13.65
C TRP A 279 -1.93 27.25 14.71
N CYS A 280 -0.82 26.59 14.39
CA CYS A 280 0.29 26.40 15.33
C CYS A 280 1.68 26.67 14.76
N CYS A 281 1.93 26.35 13.50
CA CYS A 281 3.25 26.34 12.90
C CYS A 281 3.22 26.84 11.44
N PRO A 282 3.03 28.15 11.19
CA PRO A 282 3.04 28.69 9.84
C PRO A 282 4.44 28.64 9.21
N ILE A 283 4.51 28.34 7.92
CA ILE A 283 5.75 28.28 7.16
C ILE A 283 6.16 29.71 6.77
N GLN A 284 7.29 30.17 7.28
CA GLN A 284 7.71 31.55 7.08
C GLN A 284 8.25 31.80 5.67
N ASN A 285 8.96 30.96 5.04
CA ASN A 285 9.55 31.19 3.71
C ASN A 285 9.39 29.95 2.81
N PRO A 286 8.17 29.68 2.30
CA PRO A 286 7.98 28.55 1.41
C PRO A 286 8.71 28.76 0.10
N SER A 287 9.30 27.69 -0.44
CA SER A 287 9.96 27.72 -1.74
C SER A 287 9.01 28.21 -2.84
N PRO A 288 9.45 29.12 -3.74
CA PRO A 288 8.60 29.68 -4.80
C PRO A 288 8.12 28.64 -5.82
N ILE A 289 8.78 27.49 -5.90
CA ILE A 289 8.36 26.38 -6.77
C ILE A 289 7.23 25.56 -6.19
N TRP A 290 6.89 25.74 -4.92
CA TRP A 290 5.81 25.01 -4.26
C TRP A 290 4.46 25.60 -4.62
N VAL A 291 3.53 24.77 -5.05
CA VAL A 291 2.17 25.21 -5.41
C VAL A 291 1.29 25.14 -4.18
N LYS A 292 0.69 26.28 -3.82
CA LYS A 292 -0.24 26.41 -2.69
C LYS A 292 -1.68 26.08 -3.10
N ALA A 293 -2.42 25.46 -2.21
CA ALA A 293 -3.85 25.26 -2.35
C ALA A 293 -4.56 25.45 -1.00
N LYS A 294 -5.68 26.16 -1.03
CA LYS A 294 -6.54 26.27 0.15
C LYS A 294 -7.13 24.91 0.48
N ASP A 295 -7.05 24.52 1.74
CA ASP A 295 -7.65 23.33 2.32
C ASP A 295 -8.34 23.71 3.63
N ASN A 296 -9.06 22.80 4.25
CA ASN A 296 -9.71 23.05 5.53
C ASN A 296 -9.87 21.77 6.35
N ILE A 297 -10.07 21.94 7.64
CA ILE A 297 -10.44 20.89 8.58
C ILE A 297 -11.55 21.38 9.51
N ALA A 298 -12.36 20.46 10.02
CA ALA A 298 -13.27 20.72 11.11
C ALA A 298 -12.52 20.50 12.43
N LEU A 299 -12.32 21.55 13.21
CA LEU A 299 -11.53 21.53 14.43
C LEU A 299 -12.40 21.92 15.63
N LEU A 300 -12.25 21.19 16.73
CA LEU A 300 -12.79 21.52 18.03
C LEU A 300 -11.64 21.65 19.03
N THR A 301 -11.47 22.83 19.61
CA THR A 301 -10.60 23.03 20.76
C THR A 301 -11.41 22.78 22.02
N LEU A 302 -10.90 21.92 22.88
CA LEU A 302 -11.60 21.43 24.08
C LEU A 302 -10.86 21.86 25.33
N THR A 303 -11.55 22.50 26.26
CA THR A 303 -11.05 22.76 27.60
C THR A 303 -11.52 21.66 28.55
N ASN A 304 -12.84 21.46 28.63
CA ASN A 304 -13.47 20.38 29.37
C ASN A 304 -14.85 20.04 28.80
N TYR A 305 -15.43 18.96 29.28
CA TYR A 305 -16.73 18.48 28.79
C TYR A 305 -17.89 19.41 29.11
N ALA A 306 -17.89 20.04 30.30
CA ALA A 306 -18.98 20.92 30.74
C ALA A 306 -19.06 22.17 29.85
N GLU A 307 -17.94 22.84 29.61
CA GLU A 307 -17.87 23.99 28.70
C GLU A 307 -18.28 23.63 27.28
N TRP A 308 -17.86 22.48 26.78
CA TRP A 308 -18.33 22.01 25.47
C TRP A 308 -19.84 21.80 25.44
N LEU A 309 -20.42 21.23 26.49
CA LEU A 309 -21.86 21.02 26.60
C LEU A 309 -22.65 22.34 26.63
N GLU A 310 -22.07 23.40 27.17
CA GLU A 310 -22.64 24.76 27.13
C GLU A 310 -22.52 25.37 25.72
N LEU A 311 -21.37 25.18 25.08
CA LEU A 311 -21.08 25.67 23.71
C LEU A 311 -22.07 25.11 22.70
N VAL A 312 -22.41 23.81 22.79
CA VAL A 312 -23.33 23.20 21.82
C VAL A 312 -24.77 23.66 22.09
N GLY A 313 -25.48 23.97 21.01
CA GLY A 313 -26.84 24.52 21.09
C GLY A 313 -27.86 23.56 21.72
N LYS A 314 -28.98 24.13 22.18
CA LYS A 314 -30.11 23.40 22.82
C LYS A 314 -30.55 22.18 21.99
N LYS A 315 -30.56 22.29 20.66
CA LYS A 315 -30.93 21.18 19.78
C LYS A 315 -30.00 19.97 19.96
N THR A 316 -28.69 20.18 19.97
CA THR A 316 -27.71 19.09 20.15
C THR A 316 -27.84 18.46 21.53
N ARG A 317 -27.97 19.27 22.59
CA ARG A 317 -28.22 18.75 23.94
C ARG A 317 -29.50 17.89 24.02
N ASN A 318 -30.55 18.32 23.33
CA ASN A 318 -31.79 17.53 23.26
C ASN A 318 -31.60 16.22 22.48
N MET A 319 -30.78 16.19 21.41
CA MET A 319 -30.48 14.97 20.72
C MET A 319 -29.68 13.98 21.58
N ILE A 320 -28.71 14.45 22.36
CA ILE A 320 -27.98 13.63 23.34
C ILE A 320 -28.94 13.01 24.36
N ARG A 321 -29.81 13.83 24.97
CA ARG A 321 -30.83 13.33 25.92
C ARG A 321 -31.82 12.37 25.26
N LYS A 322 -32.17 12.60 24.00
CA LYS A 322 -33.03 11.69 23.22
C LYS A 322 -32.41 10.30 23.09
N ALA A 323 -31.13 10.20 22.79
CA ALA A 323 -30.44 8.92 22.72
C ALA A 323 -30.51 8.16 24.05
N GLN A 324 -30.18 8.85 25.14
CA GLN A 324 -30.28 8.29 26.51
C GLN A 324 -31.69 7.78 26.82
N LYS A 325 -32.72 8.63 26.58
CA LYS A 325 -34.13 8.25 26.80
C LYS A 325 -34.60 7.09 25.90
N SER A 326 -33.96 6.90 24.76
CA SER A 326 -34.22 5.77 23.85
C SER A 326 -33.52 4.47 24.27
N GLY A 327 -32.89 4.44 25.44
CA GLY A 327 -32.18 3.25 25.95
C GLY A 327 -30.81 3.01 25.36
N VAL A 328 -30.23 4.02 24.66
CA VAL A 328 -28.87 3.88 24.09
C VAL A 328 -27.84 4.05 25.21
N THR A 329 -27.03 3.04 25.43
CA THR A 329 -25.86 3.04 26.31
C THR A 329 -24.57 3.27 25.55
N LEU A 330 -23.57 3.92 26.15
CA LEU A 330 -22.31 4.29 25.51
C LEU A 330 -21.14 3.83 26.38
N GLY A 331 -20.13 3.25 25.76
CA GLY A 331 -18.92 2.80 26.44
C GLY A 331 -17.71 2.73 25.54
N VAL A 332 -16.52 2.87 26.14
CA VAL A 332 -15.27 2.52 25.44
C VAL A 332 -15.26 1.01 25.27
N ALA A 333 -15.11 0.56 24.05
CA ALA A 333 -15.16 -0.85 23.68
C ALA A 333 -13.75 -1.45 23.56
N ALA A 334 -13.59 -2.69 23.99
CA ALA A 334 -12.39 -3.46 23.68
C ALA A 334 -12.34 -3.81 22.20
N SER A 335 -11.14 -3.77 21.62
CA SER A 335 -10.92 -4.15 20.21
C SER A 335 -10.91 -5.68 20.04
N ASP A 336 -12.05 -6.31 20.29
CA ASP A 336 -12.25 -7.75 20.29
C ASP A 336 -13.13 -8.25 19.13
N SER A 337 -13.40 -9.54 19.12
CA SER A 337 -14.24 -10.17 18.10
C SER A 337 -15.68 -9.66 18.12
N THR A 338 -16.23 -9.34 19.28
CA THR A 338 -17.63 -8.88 19.45
C THR A 338 -17.79 -7.49 18.82
N LEU A 339 -16.84 -6.58 19.11
CA LEU A 339 -16.80 -5.27 18.48
C LEU A 339 -16.65 -5.39 16.96
N ALA A 340 -15.75 -6.28 16.49
CA ALA A 340 -15.52 -6.48 15.06
C ALA A 340 -16.79 -6.97 14.33
N GLU A 341 -17.54 -7.88 14.94
CA GLU A 341 -18.81 -8.38 14.40
C GLU A 341 -19.86 -7.27 14.31
N GLY A 342 -19.99 -6.46 15.36
CA GLY A 342 -20.90 -5.33 15.35
C GLY A 342 -20.52 -4.27 14.28
N ILE A 343 -19.24 -3.93 14.15
CA ILE A 343 -18.76 -3.02 13.09
C ILE A 343 -19.02 -3.61 11.71
N TRP A 344 -18.74 -4.90 11.52
CA TRP A 344 -19.01 -5.60 10.26
C TRP A 344 -20.49 -5.54 9.87
N GLN A 345 -21.41 -5.72 10.83
CA GLN A 345 -22.86 -5.58 10.60
C GLN A 345 -23.22 -4.15 10.17
N ILE A 346 -22.66 -3.13 10.84
CA ILE A 346 -22.86 -1.72 10.49
C ILE A 346 -22.33 -1.41 9.08
N TYR A 347 -21.18 -1.96 8.70
CA TYR A 347 -20.60 -1.78 7.37
C TYR A 347 -21.48 -2.39 6.28
N ASN A 348 -22.06 -3.54 6.54
CA ASN A 348 -22.82 -4.29 5.56
C ASN A 348 -24.35 -4.02 5.57
N GLU A 349 -24.83 -3.07 6.38
CA GLU A 349 -26.26 -2.70 6.42
C GLU A 349 -26.74 -2.13 5.07
N THR A 350 -25.95 -1.28 4.42
CA THR A 350 -26.38 -0.62 3.18
C THR A 350 -25.19 -0.26 2.27
N PRO A 351 -25.33 -0.51 0.95
CA PRO A 351 -24.29 -0.16 -0.02
C PRO A 351 -24.18 1.35 -0.30
N ILE A 352 -25.16 2.15 0.14
CA ILE A 352 -25.18 3.61 -0.09
C ILE A 352 -25.39 4.32 1.23
N ARG A 353 -24.45 5.22 1.57
CA ARG A 353 -24.60 6.16 2.69
C ARG A 353 -24.44 7.59 2.21
N GLN A 354 -25.28 8.50 2.70
CA GLN A 354 -25.26 9.92 2.31
C GLN A 354 -25.27 10.13 0.78
N GLY A 355 -25.99 9.29 0.06
CA GLY A 355 -26.10 9.34 -1.39
C GLY A 355 -24.87 8.93 -2.18
N ARG A 356 -23.87 8.31 -1.54
CA ARG A 356 -22.63 7.82 -2.18
C ARG A 356 -22.45 6.33 -1.92
N PRO A 357 -21.77 5.59 -2.82
CA PRO A 357 -21.35 4.23 -2.52
C PRO A 357 -20.55 4.21 -1.22
N PHE A 358 -20.91 3.29 -0.34
CA PHE A 358 -20.24 3.16 0.95
C PHE A 358 -18.99 2.29 0.80
N PRO A 359 -17.78 2.81 1.05
CA PRO A 359 -16.54 2.10 0.74
C PRO A 359 -16.38 0.77 1.49
N HIS A 360 -16.91 0.68 2.71
CA HIS A 360 -16.78 -0.51 3.56
C HIS A 360 -17.85 -1.58 3.29
N PHE A 361 -18.84 -1.29 2.43
CA PHE A 361 -19.86 -2.28 2.09
C PHE A 361 -19.25 -3.45 1.32
N GLY A 362 -19.47 -4.66 1.79
CA GLY A 362 -18.90 -5.88 1.25
C GLY A 362 -17.56 -6.28 1.88
N GLU A 363 -17.03 -5.51 2.84
CA GLU A 363 -15.88 -5.96 3.62
C GLU A 363 -16.19 -7.22 4.43
N THR A 364 -15.20 -8.08 4.57
CA THR A 364 -15.32 -9.31 5.35
C THR A 364 -15.06 -9.04 6.83
N LEU A 365 -15.62 -9.88 7.70
CA LEU A 365 -15.33 -9.82 9.13
C LEU A 365 -13.82 -9.90 9.41
N GLN A 366 -13.10 -10.71 8.64
CA GLN A 366 -11.66 -10.84 8.77
C GLN A 366 -10.93 -9.53 8.47
N THR A 367 -11.38 -8.77 7.48
CA THR A 367 -10.81 -7.43 7.16
C THR A 367 -11.01 -6.46 8.33
N VAL A 368 -12.20 -6.47 8.96
CA VAL A 368 -12.47 -5.63 10.13
C VAL A 368 -11.56 -6.01 11.31
N LYS A 369 -11.42 -7.32 11.60
CA LYS A 369 -10.51 -7.80 12.67
C LYS A 369 -9.05 -7.40 12.43
N GLN A 370 -8.60 -7.43 11.18
CA GLN A 370 -7.25 -7.00 10.82
C GLN A 370 -7.01 -5.51 11.09
N THR A 371 -8.03 -4.66 10.98
CA THR A 371 -7.89 -3.22 11.28
C THR A 371 -7.44 -2.97 12.72
N PHE A 372 -7.90 -3.77 13.67
CA PHE A 372 -7.48 -3.65 15.08
C PHE A 372 -5.99 -3.96 15.28
N LEU A 373 -5.46 -4.94 14.53
CA LEU A 373 -4.04 -5.30 14.58
C LEU A 373 -3.14 -4.21 14.00
N TYR A 374 -3.59 -3.55 12.93
CA TYR A 374 -2.81 -2.48 12.29
C TYR A 374 -2.81 -1.17 13.09
N ARG A 375 -3.82 -0.94 13.95
CA ARG A 375 -3.98 0.28 14.74
C ARG A 375 -4.38 -0.05 16.17
N PRO A 376 -3.48 -0.65 16.95
CA PRO A 376 -3.80 -1.12 18.31
C PRO A 376 -4.09 0.03 19.29
N ASN A 377 -3.66 1.25 18.98
CA ASN A 377 -3.85 2.44 19.81
C ASN A 377 -5.13 3.22 19.50
N ASP A 378 -5.89 2.83 18.48
CA ASP A 378 -7.18 3.45 18.18
C ASP A 378 -8.19 3.11 19.31
N ILE A 379 -8.99 4.11 19.69
CA ILE A 379 -10.03 3.94 20.69
C ILE A 379 -11.38 3.84 20.00
N TYR A 380 -12.11 2.82 20.33
CA TYR A 380 -13.47 2.62 19.86
C TYR A 380 -14.45 2.92 21.00
N ILE A 381 -15.47 3.71 20.69
CA ILE A 381 -16.61 3.96 21.59
C ILE A 381 -17.83 3.37 20.89
N GLY A 382 -18.46 2.41 21.55
CA GLY A 382 -19.68 1.75 21.06
C GLY A 382 -20.94 2.42 21.62
N ALA A 383 -21.97 2.47 20.79
CA ALA A 383 -23.34 2.75 21.19
C ALA A 383 -24.15 1.45 21.11
N TYR A 384 -24.78 1.07 22.20
CA TYR A 384 -25.48 -0.19 22.34
C TYR A 384 -26.95 0.01 22.62
N LEU A 385 -27.77 -0.90 22.11
CA LEU A 385 -29.18 -1.02 22.45
C LEU A 385 -29.47 -2.52 22.71
N PHE A 386 -29.90 -2.85 23.95
CA PHE A 386 -30.05 -4.25 24.36
C PHE A 386 -28.80 -5.10 24.05
N ASP A 387 -27.62 -4.60 24.45
CA ASP A 387 -26.29 -5.18 24.28
C ASP A 387 -25.83 -5.37 22.81
N LYS A 388 -26.64 -4.95 21.84
CA LYS A 388 -26.25 -4.94 20.43
C LYS A 388 -25.61 -3.64 20.03
N LEU A 389 -24.46 -3.69 19.37
CA LEU A 389 -23.80 -2.52 18.80
C LEU A 389 -24.68 -1.92 17.69
N ILE A 390 -25.15 -0.70 17.88
CA ILE A 390 -25.98 0.03 16.90
C ILE A 390 -25.23 1.23 16.27
N GLY A 391 -24.06 1.55 16.79
CA GLY A 391 -23.19 2.60 16.27
C GLY A 391 -21.84 2.59 16.96
N PHE A 392 -20.86 3.19 16.33
CA PHE A 392 -19.54 3.37 16.91
C PHE A 392 -18.86 4.64 16.40
N ILE A 393 -17.90 5.12 17.17
CA ILE A 393 -16.95 6.15 16.77
C ILE A 393 -15.53 5.64 17.03
N LYS A 394 -14.63 5.89 16.08
CA LYS A 394 -13.23 5.55 16.18
C LYS A 394 -12.39 6.80 16.32
N LEU A 395 -11.59 6.86 17.38
CA LEU A 395 -10.66 7.93 17.69
C LEU A 395 -9.24 7.44 17.49
N SER A 396 -8.47 8.16 16.67
CA SER A 396 -7.03 7.98 16.53
C SER A 396 -6.35 9.18 17.17
N HIS A 397 -5.58 8.94 18.24
CA HIS A 397 -4.86 10.00 18.95
C HIS A 397 -3.37 9.94 18.61
N GLY A 398 -2.82 11.09 18.23
CA GLY A 398 -1.37 11.32 18.11
C GLY A 398 -0.85 12.12 19.32
N ASP A 399 0.27 12.81 19.14
CA ASP A 399 0.88 13.58 20.23
C ASP A 399 0.06 14.83 20.60
N ARG A 400 -0.65 15.43 19.65
CA ARG A 400 -1.32 16.74 19.81
C ARG A 400 -2.76 16.79 19.36
N ILE A 401 -3.16 15.90 18.46
CA ILE A 401 -4.49 15.90 17.84
C ILE A 401 -5.15 14.55 17.99
N THR A 402 -6.44 14.57 18.29
CA THR A 402 -7.32 13.41 18.21
C THR A 402 -8.16 13.51 16.95
N ILE A 403 -8.10 12.51 16.08
CA ILE A 403 -8.90 12.46 14.86
C ILE A 403 -10.10 11.55 15.08
N ILE A 404 -11.29 12.05 14.79
CA ILE A 404 -12.46 11.20 14.56
C ILE A 404 -12.26 10.57 13.17
N SER A 405 -11.68 9.39 13.17
CA SER A 405 -11.37 8.66 11.95
C SER A 405 -12.64 8.10 11.31
N GLU A 406 -13.60 7.71 12.14
CA GLU A 406 -14.85 7.14 11.68
C GLU A 406 -15.96 7.34 12.72
N ILE A 407 -17.18 7.60 12.25
CA ILE A 407 -18.40 7.59 13.05
C ILE A 407 -19.55 7.06 12.20
N LEU A 408 -20.16 5.98 12.66
CA LEU A 408 -21.22 5.29 11.94
C LEU A 408 -22.27 4.75 12.92
N SER A 409 -23.51 4.73 12.45
CA SER A 409 -24.61 4.03 13.13
C SER A 409 -25.49 3.31 12.12
N LEU A 410 -26.22 2.31 12.58
CA LEU A 410 -27.25 1.64 11.79
C LEU A 410 -28.34 2.65 11.40
N GLN A 411 -28.72 2.67 10.13
CA GLN A 411 -29.72 3.58 9.59
C GLN A 411 -31.11 3.32 10.21
N GLN A 412 -31.42 2.06 10.50
CA GLN A 412 -32.65 1.67 11.18
C GLN A 412 -32.84 2.31 12.58
N HIS A 413 -31.75 2.84 13.19
CA HIS A 413 -31.77 3.54 14.47
C HIS A 413 -31.48 5.04 14.33
N SER A 414 -31.63 5.60 13.13
CA SER A 414 -31.38 7.03 12.86
C SER A 414 -32.28 7.98 13.68
N ASP A 415 -33.47 7.51 14.05
CA ASP A 415 -34.42 8.21 14.93
C ASP A 415 -33.88 8.44 16.36
N LYS A 416 -32.92 7.62 16.84
CA LYS A 416 -32.40 7.63 18.22
C LYS A 416 -31.24 8.60 18.45
N ALA A 417 -30.84 9.38 17.44
CA ALA A 417 -29.75 10.36 17.52
C ALA A 417 -28.40 9.78 18.01
N VAL A 418 -28.10 8.53 17.63
CA VAL A 418 -26.92 7.77 18.07
C VAL A 418 -25.62 8.54 17.85
N ASN A 419 -25.45 9.17 16.67
CA ASN A 419 -24.21 9.88 16.34
C ASN A 419 -23.97 11.12 17.24
N ASN A 420 -25.03 11.82 17.70
CA ASN A 420 -24.87 12.92 18.65
C ASN A 420 -24.38 12.41 20.01
N ALA A 421 -24.90 11.28 20.46
CA ALA A 421 -24.47 10.64 21.70
C ALA A 421 -23.02 10.12 21.60
N LEU A 422 -22.63 9.55 20.46
CA LEU A 422 -21.25 9.11 20.20
C LEU A 422 -20.25 10.28 20.21
N ILE A 423 -20.60 11.43 19.60
CA ILE A 423 -19.76 12.64 19.67
C ILE A 423 -19.63 13.11 21.12
N ALA A 424 -20.74 13.17 21.85
CA ALA A 424 -20.71 13.59 23.24
C ALA A 424 -19.80 12.71 24.12
N LYS A 425 -19.89 11.38 23.94
CA LYS A 425 -19.00 10.43 24.64
C LYS A 425 -17.56 10.54 24.22
N ALA A 426 -17.31 10.79 22.93
CA ALA A 426 -15.96 11.02 22.41
C ALA A 426 -15.33 12.28 23.02
N VAL A 427 -16.09 13.39 23.11
CA VAL A 427 -15.63 14.62 23.76
C VAL A 427 -15.38 14.41 25.27
N GLU A 428 -16.24 13.67 25.95
CA GLU A 428 -16.04 13.29 27.36
C GLU A 428 -14.74 12.49 27.54
N VAL A 429 -14.49 11.48 26.72
CA VAL A 429 -13.27 10.68 26.75
C VAL A 429 -12.02 11.54 26.46
N CYS A 430 -12.08 12.44 25.47
CA CYS A 430 -10.99 13.35 25.17
C CYS A 430 -10.72 14.32 26.33
N ALA A 431 -11.77 14.89 26.92
CA ALA A 431 -11.65 15.78 28.08
C ALA A 431 -10.98 15.08 29.28
N THR A 432 -11.45 13.88 29.63
CA THR A 432 -10.87 13.06 30.72
C THR A 432 -9.40 12.74 30.49
N ARG A 433 -8.99 12.58 29.24
CA ARG A 433 -7.60 12.26 28.83
C ARG A 433 -6.76 13.50 28.55
N GLN A 434 -7.30 14.70 28.72
CA GLN A 434 -6.66 15.98 28.41
C GLN A 434 -6.24 16.12 26.92
N TRP A 435 -7.00 15.51 26.02
CA TRP A 435 -6.82 15.63 24.59
C TRP A 435 -7.58 16.83 24.05
N ASN A 436 -6.91 17.96 24.04
CA ASN A 436 -7.56 19.28 23.90
C ASN A 436 -7.91 19.67 22.45
N THR A 437 -7.46 18.91 21.47
CA THR A 437 -7.71 19.21 20.06
C THR A 437 -8.31 18.01 19.35
N ILE A 438 -9.55 18.17 18.88
CA ILE A 438 -10.27 17.12 18.17
C ILE A 438 -10.54 17.57 16.72
N MET A 439 -10.16 16.75 15.76
CA MET A 439 -10.38 16.98 14.33
C MET A 439 -11.43 16.01 13.78
N TYR A 440 -12.36 16.51 12.98
CA TYR A 440 -13.38 15.68 12.31
C TYR A 440 -13.38 15.86 10.79
N GLY A 441 -12.26 15.49 10.15
CA GLY A 441 -12.12 15.56 8.71
C GLY A 441 -12.31 16.96 8.12
N ARG A 442 -12.63 17.04 6.84
CA ARG A 442 -12.81 18.32 6.10
C ARG A 442 -14.25 18.81 6.13
N MET A 443 -14.42 20.13 6.08
CA MET A 443 -15.69 20.81 5.81
C MET A 443 -15.92 20.98 4.28
N GLY A 444 -17.13 21.29 3.88
CA GLY A 444 -17.48 21.62 2.49
C GLY A 444 -17.72 20.40 1.59
N ASN A 445 -17.86 19.21 2.16
CA ASN A 445 -18.11 17.99 1.38
C ASN A 445 -19.60 17.62 1.27
N HIS A 446 -20.39 17.92 2.31
CA HIS A 446 -21.81 17.61 2.37
C HIS A 446 -22.53 18.54 3.35
N PRO A 447 -23.59 19.28 2.93
CA PRO A 447 -24.21 20.32 3.77
C PRO A 447 -24.70 19.81 5.11
N SER A 448 -25.38 18.66 5.12
CA SER A 448 -25.92 18.10 6.37
C SER A 448 -24.84 17.63 7.33
N LEU A 449 -23.72 17.10 6.80
CA LEU A 449 -22.57 16.69 7.61
C LEU A 449 -21.83 17.91 8.16
N ASP A 450 -21.65 18.94 7.34
CA ASP A 450 -21.02 20.19 7.78
C ASP A 450 -21.85 20.83 8.90
N LYS A 451 -23.19 20.91 8.71
CA LYS A 451 -24.10 21.39 9.74
C LYS A 451 -24.11 20.52 11.01
N PHE A 452 -23.97 19.21 10.86
CA PHE A 452 -23.83 18.30 12.00
C PHE A 452 -22.54 18.59 12.79
N LYS A 453 -21.41 18.83 12.10
CA LYS A 453 -20.15 19.20 12.75
C LYS A 453 -20.26 20.52 13.48
N GLU A 454 -20.78 21.57 12.82
CA GLU A 454 -21.01 22.88 13.45
C GLU A 454 -21.89 22.77 14.71
N ASN A 455 -23.00 22.04 14.61
CA ASN A 455 -23.90 21.83 15.74
C ASN A 455 -23.25 21.11 16.93
N ASN A 456 -22.18 20.34 16.69
CA ASN A 456 -21.38 19.66 17.71
C ASN A 456 -20.11 20.44 18.10
N GLY A 457 -20.02 21.72 17.72
CA GLY A 457 -18.97 22.63 18.18
C GLY A 457 -17.70 22.64 17.32
N PHE A 458 -17.68 21.93 16.20
CA PHE A 458 -16.54 21.97 15.27
C PHE A 458 -16.61 23.20 14.37
N ASN A 459 -15.52 23.93 14.29
CA ASN A 459 -15.37 25.10 13.43
C ASN A 459 -14.50 24.78 12.22
N GLU A 460 -14.75 25.46 11.08
CA GLU A 460 -13.88 25.39 9.93
C GLU A 460 -12.55 26.09 10.24
N CYS A 461 -11.46 25.36 10.20
CA CYS A 461 -10.11 25.89 10.25
C CYS A 461 -9.51 25.81 8.84
N VAL A 462 -9.17 26.98 8.29
CA VAL A 462 -8.55 27.08 6.96
C VAL A 462 -7.05 26.79 7.09
N ILE A 463 -6.57 25.89 6.25
CA ILE A 463 -5.18 25.46 6.21
C ILE A 463 -4.64 25.54 4.78
N THR A 464 -3.33 25.60 4.63
CA THR A 464 -2.67 25.58 3.32
C THR A 464 -2.09 24.20 3.05
N ARG A 465 -2.39 23.68 1.88
CA ARG A 465 -1.76 22.48 1.35
C ARG A 465 -0.70 22.88 0.34
N TYR A 466 0.50 22.36 0.52
CA TYR A 466 1.59 22.51 -0.44
C TYR A 466 1.70 21.29 -1.34
N TYR A 467 2.07 21.53 -2.59
CA TYR A 467 2.44 20.54 -3.57
C TYR A 467 3.83 20.85 -4.08
N VAL A 468 4.77 19.95 -3.81
CA VAL A 468 6.18 20.07 -4.18
C VAL A 468 6.42 19.24 -5.44
N PRO A 469 6.59 19.84 -6.62
CA PRO A 469 6.89 19.10 -7.84
C PRO A 469 8.34 18.62 -7.82
N LEU A 470 8.55 17.31 -7.84
CA LEU A 470 9.86 16.67 -7.73
C LEU A 470 10.47 16.31 -9.10
N THR A 471 9.61 16.16 -10.11
CA THR A 471 10.01 15.81 -11.48
C THR A 471 9.41 16.80 -12.49
N TRP A 472 9.90 16.80 -13.73
CA TRP A 472 9.30 17.60 -14.80
C TRP A 472 7.82 17.25 -15.05
N LYS A 473 7.45 15.97 -14.90
CA LYS A 473 6.06 15.53 -14.98
C LYS A 473 5.21 16.14 -13.87
N GLY A 474 5.75 16.13 -12.66
CA GLY A 474 5.12 16.78 -11.51
C GLY A 474 4.93 18.28 -11.74
N ARG A 475 5.92 18.97 -12.31
CA ARG A 475 5.80 20.40 -12.67
C ARG A 475 4.67 20.67 -13.66
N ILE A 476 4.62 19.94 -14.75
CA ILE A 476 3.52 20.09 -15.73
C ILE A 476 2.16 19.87 -15.07
N MET A 477 2.02 18.80 -14.29
CA MET A 477 0.76 18.50 -13.60
C MET A 477 0.35 19.58 -12.60
N THR A 478 1.32 20.18 -11.90
CA THR A 478 1.02 21.28 -10.95
C THR A 478 0.67 22.57 -11.67
N ILE A 479 1.38 22.96 -12.74
CA ILE A 479 1.07 24.14 -13.56
C ILE A 479 -0.33 24.04 -14.18
N LEU A 480 -0.68 22.88 -14.75
CA LEU A 480 -2.01 22.65 -15.33
C LEU A 480 -3.10 22.43 -14.27
N GLY A 481 -2.75 22.41 -12.99
CA GLY A 481 -3.68 22.15 -11.89
C GLY A 481 -4.33 20.77 -11.94
N LEU A 482 -3.73 19.80 -12.65
CA LEU A 482 -4.24 18.43 -12.81
C LEU A 482 -3.87 17.51 -11.64
N HIS A 483 -2.97 17.95 -10.76
CA HIS A 483 -2.59 17.25 -9.53
C HIS A 483 -3.74 17.20 -8.51
N ARG A 484 -4.65 18.20 -8.54
CA ARG A 484 -5.83 18.27 -7.67
C ARG A 484 -7.00 17.49 -8.27
N ASP A 485 -7.84 16.93 -7.41
CA ASP A 485 -9.06 16.27 -7.89
C ASP A 485 -10.01 17.30 -8.53
N LEU A 486 -10.61 16.92 -9.65
CA LEU A 486 -11.60 17.78 -10.32
C LEU A 486 -12.72 18.19 -9.36
N LYS A 487 -13.07 17.31 -8.42
CA LYS A 487 -14.06 17.59 -7.36
C LYS A 487 -13.65 18.76 -6.47
N GLU A 488 -12.37 19.03 -6.28
CA GLU A 488 -11.87 20.16 -5.47
C GLU A 488 -12.00 21.51 -6.22
N LYS A 489 -12.01 21.46 -7.54
CA LYS A 489 -12.18 22.66 -8.39
C LYS A 489 -13.64 23.11 -8.54
N VAL A 490 -14.59 22.22 -8.24
CA VAL A 490 -16.02 22.52 -8.37
C VAL A 490 -16.48 23.33 -7.15
N PRO A 491 -17.15 24.48 -7.34
CA PRO A 491 -17.69 25.27 -6.24
C PRO A 491 -18.65 24.44 -5.35
N GLN A 492 -18.64 24.71 -4.04
CA GLN A 492 -19.47 23.96 -3.08
C GLN A 492 -20.95 23.93 -3.46
N ARG A 493 -21.51 25.08 -3.91
CA ARG A 493 -22.91 25.15 -4.33
C ARG A 493 -23.24 24.15 -5.45
N VAL A 494 -22.34 24.03 -6.45
CA VAL A 494 -22.51 23.08 -7.56
C VAL A 494 -22.36 21.64 -7.09
N LYS A 495 -21.40 21.37 -6.19
CA LYS A 495 -21.26 20.03 -5.58
C LYS A 495 -22.54 19.60 -4.89
N TYR A 496 -23.16 20.49 -4.12
CA TYR A 496 -24.38 20.20 -3.38
C TYR A 496 -25.57 19.89 -4.30
N GLN A 497 -25.68 20.60 -5.43
CA GLN A 497 -26.71 20.34 -6.43
C GLN A 497 -26.52 19.01 -7.17
N LEU A 498 -25.28 18.57 -7.34
CA LEU A 498 -24.96 17.32 -8.04
C LEU A 498 -25.13 16.06 -7.16
N ILE A 499 -25.15 16.18 -5.84
CA ILE A 499 -25.29 15.02 -4.93
C ILE A 499 -26.57 14.22 -5.18
N PRO A 500 -27.77 14.82 -5.32
CA PRO A 500 -29.00 14.06 -5.59
C PRO A 500 -28.94 13.29 -6.91
N ILE A 501 -28.41 13.93 -7.95
CA ILE A 501 -28.27 13.34 -9.30
C ILE A 501 -27.32 12.15 -9.24
N TYR A 502 -26.16 12.34 -8.61
CA TYR A 502 -25.18 11.27 -8.43
C TYR A 502 -25.76 10.10 -7.62
N SER A 503 -26.48 10.39 -6.56
CA SER A 503 -27.16 9.39 -5.73
C SER A 503 -28.18 8.57 -6.51
N TRP A 504 -28.96 9.24 -7.37
CA TRP A 504 -29.94 8.59 -8.24
C TRP A 504 -29.26 7.66 -9.25
N VAL A 505 -28.21 8.13 -9.92
CA VAL A 505 -27.42 7.32 -10.88
C VAL A 505 -26.84 6.08 -10.21
N MET A 506 -26.26 6.23 -9.01
CA MET A 506 -25.65 5.10 -8.29
C MET A 506 -26.69 4.09 -7.81
N ARG A 507 -27.86 4.54 -7.32
CA ARG A 507 -28.96 3.64 -6.94
C ARG A 507 -29.44 2.82 -8.14
N ASN A 508 -29.58 3.45 -9.30
CA ASN A 508 -30.02 2.75 -10.51
C ASN A 508 -28.97 1.77 -11.03
N LYS A 509 -27.68 2.12 -10.94
CA LYS A 509 -26.58 1.21 -11.30
C LYS A 509 -26.55 -0.03 -10.40
N LEU A 510 -26.77 0.11 -9.10
CA LEU A 510 -26.83 -1.00 -8.15
C LEU A 510 -28.08 -1.88 -8.38
N ARG A 511 -29.24 -1.27 -8.70
CA ARG A 511 -30.45 -2.02 -9.07
C ARG A 511 -30.24 -2.85 -10.33
N LEU A 512 -29.60 -2.28 -11.36
CA LEU A 512 -29.25 -3.01 -12.59
C LEU A 512 -28.25 -4.13 -12.32
N GLY A 513 -27.22 -3.90 -11.51
CA GLY A 513 -26.24 -4.91 -11.12
C GLY A 513 -26.86 -6.07 -10.36
N SER A 514 -27.77 -5.80 -9.42
CA SER A 514 -28.51 -6.83 -8.67
C SER A 514 -29.50 -7.60 -9.53
N TRP A 515 -30.12 -6.94 -10.50
CA TRP A 515 -31.01 -7.59 -11.47
C TRP A 515 -30.24 -8.55 -12.40
N LEU A 516 -29.08 -8.11 -12.92
CA LEU A 516 -28.21 -8.94 -13.77
C LEU A 516 -27.63 -10.15 -13.02
N SER A 517 -27.30 -9.99 -11.75
CA SER A 517 -26.81 -11.10 -10.92
C SER A 517 -27.90 -12.13 -10.61
N LYS A 518 -29.15 -11.68 -10.38
CA LYS A 518 -30.31 -12.57 -10.19
C LYS A 518 -30.67 -13.35 -11.46
N GLN A 519 -30.53 -12.74 -12.65
CA GLN A 519 -30.74 -13.47 -13.91
C GLN A 519 -29.66 -14.54 -14.18
N LYS A 520 -28.40 -14.29 -13.79
CA LYS A 520 -27.35 -15.32 -13.89
C LYS A 520 -27.57 -16.52 -12.97
N VAL A 521 -28.10 -16.30 -11.78
CA VAL A 521 -28.41 -17.39 -10.82
C VAL A 521 -29.69 -18.17 -11.22
N ALA A 522 -30.60 -17.55 -11.97
CA ALA A 522 -31.81 -18.22 -12.47
C ALA A 522 -31.57 -19.02 -13.77
N GLN A 523 -30.38 -18.93 -14.37
CA GLN A 523 -29.98 -19.67 -15.58
C GLN A 523 -28.95 -20.77 -15.29
N THR A 524 -28.50 -20.90 -14.04
CA THR A 524 -27.73 -22.04 -13.49
C THR A 524 -28.60 -22.90 -12.63
#